data_991723d073580af3bff1b8fee6ceb49b
#
_entry.id   991723d073580af3bff1b8fee6ceb49b
#
_cell.length_a   1.000
_cell.length_b   1.000
_cell.length_c   1.000
_cell.angle_alpha   90.00
_cell.angle_beta   90.00
_cell.angle_gamma   90.00
#
_symmetry.space_group_name_H-M   'P 1'
#
loop_
_entity.id
_entity.type
_entity.pdbx_description
1 polymer ?
#
loop_
_entity_poly.entity_id
_entity_poly.type
_entity_poly.pdbx_seq_one_letter_code
_entity_poly.pdbx_strand_id
1 'polypeptide(L)'
;RLKELSLPPAAYAALRQRQTVAQSPDLRIVDEIRVVDLKRVNPETVIADMETVAGKPINQEVLDRDMRRIYGTGDFEHVNYALIDEPGRRVLAVDAVEKSWGPDYVRFGIGLSSDFSSQSSFFNLAASYRKTWINSLGASWRNMVQFGFSNLIASEFYQPLDVEDTYFVAPNI
;
A
#
# COMPACT_ATOMS: atom_id res chain seq x y z
N ARG A 1 2.24 25.49 31.71
CA ARG A 1 1.25 24.40 31.55
C ARG A 1 1.78 23.12 30.91
N LEU A 2 2.76 23.18 29.97
CA LEU A 2 3.34 21.96 29.37
C LEU A 2 4.33 21.23 30.29
N LYS A 3 4.95 21.89 31.24
CA LYS A 3 5.88 21.29 32.23
C LYS A 3 5.18 20.38 33.24
N GLU A 4 3.88 20.60 33.51
CA GLU A 4 3.09 19.78 34.42
C GLU A 4 2.66 18.43 33.81
N LEU A 5 2.75 18.31 32.45
CA LEU A 5 2.43 17.08 31.70
C LEU A 5 3.67 16.23 31.40
N SER A 6 4.88 16.70 31.73
CA SER A 6 6.11 15.96 31.50
C SER A 6 6.40 15.02 32.67
N LEU A 7 6.55 13.73 32.38
CA LEU A 7 7.02 12.75 33.37
C LEU A 7 8.48 13.08 33.76
N PRO A 8 8.83 12.91 35.06
CA PRO A 8 10.23 12.96 35.47
C PRO A 8 11.10 11.99 34.64
N PRO A 9 12.35 12.31 34.34
CA PRO A 9 13.22 11.48 33.49
C PRO A 9 13.30 10.02 33.95
N ALA A 10 13.33 9.76 35.25
CA ALA A 10 13.34 8.41 35.81
C ALA A 10 12.04 7.64 35.57
N ALA A 11 10.88 8.31 35.69
CA ALA A 11 9.57 7.71 35.41
C ALA A 11 9.40 7.45 33.92
N TYR A 12 9.91 8.35 33.05
CA TYR A 12 9.90 8.14 31.60
C TYR A 12 10.80 6.97 31.19
N ALA A 13 11.99 6.84 31.78
CA ALA A 13 12.89 5.70 31.54
C ALA A 13 12.26 4.37 31.99
N ALA A 14 11.61 4.34 33.16
CA ALA A 14 10.90 3.15 33.64
C ALA A 14 9.70 2.78 32.76
N LEU A 15 8.98 3.78 32.25
CA LEU A 15 7.87 3.55 31.31
C LEU A 15 8.38 3.02 29.96
N ARG A 16 9.47 3.56 29.45
CA ARG A 16 10.12 3.05 28.24
C ARG A 16 10.63 1.61 28.41
N GLN A 17 11.24 1.28 29.55
CA GLN A 17 11.67 -0.09 29.84
C GLN A 17 10.50 -1.07 29.91
N ARG A 18 9.33 -0.64 30.38
CA ARG A 18 8.10 -1.46 30.36
C ARG A 18 7.50 -1.60 28.96
N GLN A 19 7.66 -0.60 28.10
CA GLN A 19 7.19 -0.64 26.72
C GLN A 19 8.13 -1.41 25.79
N THR A 20 9.42 -1.44 26.07
CA THR A 20 10.40 -2.36 25.46
C THR A 20 10.36 -3.70 26.18
N VAL A 21 9.24 -4.41 26.17
CA VAL A 21 9.25 -5.84 26.38
C VAL A 21 10.09 -6.40 25.23
N ALA A 22 11.27 -6.93 25.54
CA ALA A 22 12.06 -7.67 24.58
C ALA A 22 11.15 -8.81 24.09
N GLN A 23 10.57 -8.65 22.92
CA GLN A 23 9.80 -9.73 22.31
C GLN A 23 10.80 -10.83 22.01
N SER A 24 10.72 -11.91 22.76
CA SER A 24 11.48 -13.12 22.42
C SER A 24 11.11 -13.49 21.00
N PRO A 25 12.09 -13.71 20.10
CA PRO A 25 11.78 -14.10 18.73
C PRO A 25 10.89 -15.34 18.78
N ASP A 26 9.74 -15.29 18.12
CA ASP A 26 8.89 -16.47 17.99
C ASP A 26 9.55 -17.45 17.01
N LEU A 27 10.30 -18.41 17.54
CA LEU A 27 11.01 -19.41 16.76
C LEU A 27 10.09 -20.48 16.16
N ARG A 28 8.79 -20.41 16.44
CA ARG A 28 7.84 -21.38 15.91
C ARG A 28 7.63 -21.15 14.42
N ILE A 29 7.57 -22.24 13.69
CA ILE A 29 7.37 -22.24 12.23
C ILE A 29 5.92 -21.87 11.93
N VAL A 30 5.71 -21.08 10.87
CA VAL A 30 4.40 -20.83 10.27
C VAL A 30 4.21 -21.83 9.14
N ASP A 31 3.14 -22.61 9.21
CA ASP A 31 2.86 -23.66 8.22
C ASP A 31 2.13 -23.11 7.00
N GLU A 32 1.32 -22.05 7.19
CA GLU A 32 0.49 -21.47 6.15
C GLU A 32 0.42 -19.94 6.32
N ILE A 33 0.43 -19.19 5.20
CA ILE A 33 0.10 -17.77 5.15
C ILE A 33 -1.26 -17.65 4.46
N ARG A 34 -2.20 -17.01 5.12
CA ARG A 34 -3.57 -16.82 4.62
C ARG A 34 -3.92 -15.34 4.64
N VAL A 35 -4.28 -14.79 3.50
CA VAL A 35 -4.79 -13.42 3.41
C VAL A 35 -6.31 -13.46 3.46
N VAL A 36 -6.90 -12.65 4.32
CA VAL A 36 -8.35 -12.61 4.57
C VAL A 36 -8.92 -11.21 4.25
N ASP A 37 -10.25 -11.13 4.15
CA ASP A 37 -11.03 -9.91 3.91
C ASP A 37 -10.80 -9.22 2.56
N LEU A 38 -10.20 -9.91 1.60
CA LEU A 38 -10.07 -9.43 0.23
C LEU A 38 -11.39 -9.57 -0.55
N LYS A 39 -11.65 -8.61 -1.42
CA LYS A 39 -12.83 -8.59 -2.32
C LYS A 39 -12.45 -8.59 -3.80
N ARG A 40 -11.41 -7.88 -4.16
CA ARG A 40 -10.94 -7.68 -5.54
C ARG A 40 -9.49 -8.08 -5.72
N VAL A 41 -8.67 -7.76 -4.73
CA VAL A 41 -7.24 -8.05 -4.75
C VAL A 41 -7.04 -9.57 -4.68
N ASN A 42 -6.14 -10.09 -5.51
CA ASN A 42 -5.79 -11.51 -5.47
C ASN A 42 -4.91 -11.78 -4.23
N PRO A 43 -5.29 -12.75 -3.36
CA PRO A 43 -4.45 -13.14 -2.23
C PRO A 43 -3.02 -13.54 -2.61
N GLU A 44 -2.84 -14.19 -3.75
CA GLU A 44 -1.51 -14.64 -4.24
C GLU A 44 -0.58 -13.46 -4.54
N THR A 45 -1.12 -12.35 -5.07
CA THR A 45 -0.34 -11.13 -5.31
C THR A 45 0.13 -10.52 -4.00
N VAL A 46 -0.73 -10.51 -2.96
CA VAL A 46 -0.34 -10.00 -1.64
C VAL A 46 0.75 -10.87 -1.02
N ILE A 47 0.65 -12.20 -1.16
CA ILE A 47 1.66 -13.15 -0.64
C ILE A 47 2.98 -13.00 -1.42
N ALA A 48 2.93 -12.78 -2.73
CA ALA A 48 4.12 -12.57 -3.57
C ALA A 48 4.92 -11.32 -3.16
N ASP A 49 4.26 -10.30 -2.63
CA ASP A 49 4.89 -9.10 -2.09
C ASP A 49 5.58 -9.29 -0.73
N MET A 50 5.38 -10.45 -0.08
CA MET A 50 5.95 -10.74 1.24
C MET A 50 7.33 -11.38 1.14
N GLU A 51 8.24 -11.00 2.04
CA GLU A 51 9.50 -11.71 2.29
C GLU A 51 9.31 -12.88 3.27
N THR A 52 8.27 -12.80 4.11
CA THR A 52 7.87 -13.87 5.02
C THR A 52 7.32 -15.04 4.21
N VAL A 53 7.86 -16.23 4.40
CA VAL A 53 7.44 -17.45 3.70
C VAL A 53 7.01 -18.53 4.68
N ALA A 54 6.02 -19.34 4.29
CA ALA A 54 5.61 -20.51 5.05
C ALA A 54 6.76 -21.54 5.17
N GLY A 55 6.77 -22.33 6.22
CA GLY A 55 7.80 -23.31 6.52
C GLY A 55 9.03 -22.73 7.23
N LYS A 56 9.05 -21.45 7.59
CA LYS A 56 10.15 -20.78 8.29
C LYS A 56 9.70 -20.16 9.62
N PRO A 57 10.65 -19.96 10.56
CA PRO A 57 10.37 -19.18 11.77
C PRO A 57 10.03 -17.73 11.42
N ILE A 58 9.12 -17.15 12.20
CA ILE A 58 8.75 -15.74 12.03
C ILE A 58 9.90 -14.84 12.49
N ASN A 59 10.24 -13.88 11.61
CA ASN A 59 11.02 -12.72 12.00
C ASN A 59 10.07 -11.51 12.02
N GLN A 60 9.84 -10.96 13.20
CA GLN A 60 8.91 -9.86 13.38
C GLN A 60 9.30 -8.60 12.61
N GLU A 61 10.61 -8.28 12.53
CA GLU A 61 11.06 -7.12 11.76
C GLU A 61 10.79 -7.28 10.26
N VAL A 62 10.91 -8.51 9.73
CA VAL A 62 10.56 -8.84 8.34
C VAL A 62 9.06 -8.70 8.15
N LEU A 63 8.27 -9.29 9.04
CA LEU A 63 6.81 -9.23 8.96
C LEU A 63 6.27 -7.80 9.04
N ASP A 64 6.85 -6.97 9.92
CA ASP A 64 6.49 -5.54 10.00
C ASP A 64 6.86 -4.78 8.71
N ARG A 65 7.93 -5.17 8.01
CA ARG A 65 8.26 -4.62 6.69
C ARG A 65 7.27 -5.07 5.63
N ASP A 66 6.87 -6.34 5.67
CA ASP A 66 5.86 -6.89 4.76
C ASP A 66 4.54 -6.15 4.91
N MET A 67 4.06 -5.94 6.14
CA MET A 67 2.83 -5.17 6.39
C MET A 67 2.93 -3.74 5.85
N ARG A 68 4.06 -3.07 6.04
CA ARG A 68 4.28 -1.73 5.49
C ARG A 68 4.35 -1.73 3.96
N ARG A 69 4.91 -2.76 3.34
CA ARG A 69 4.98 -2.89 1.88
C ARG A 69 3.59 -3.09 1.31
N ILE A 70 2.81 -4.03 1.83
CA ILE A 70 1.43 -4.28 1.43
C ILE A 70 0.58 -3.01 1.59
N TYR A 71 0.66 -2.32 2.75
CA TYR A 71 -0.04 -1.06 2.95
C TYR A 71 0.41 0.03 1.97
N GLY A 72 1.70 0.03 1.62
CA GLY A 72 2.33 0.98 0.69
C GLY A 72 1.83 0.89 -0.76
N THR A 73 1.21 -0.21 -1.17
CA THR A 73 0.58 -0.34 -2.51
C THR A 73 -0.54 0.68 -2.70
N GLY A 74 -1.16 1.11 -1.59
CA GLY A 74 -2.22 2.10 -1.58
C GLY A 74 -3.62 1.53 -1.78
N ASP A 75 -3.77 0.22 -1.91
CA ASP A 75 -5.05 -0.46 -2.13
C ASP A 75 -5.82 -0.72 -0.82
N PHE A 76 -5.11 -0.72 0.31
CA PHE A 76 -5.66 -1.09 1.61
C PHE A 76 -5.91 0.11 2.53
N GLU A 77 -6.98 0.05 3.29
CA GLU A 77 -7.31 1.01 4.36
C GLU A 77 -6.47 0.70 5.61
N HIS A 78 -6.32 -0.57 5.93
CA HIS A 78 -5.40 -1.06 6.94
C HIS A 78 -4.93 -2.49 6.63
N VAL A 79 -3.77 -2.84 7.17
CA VAL A 79 -3.18 -4.17 7.08
C VAL A 79 -2.71 -4.56 8.47
N ASN A 80 -3.19 -5.71 8.95
CA ASN A 80 -2.82 -6.31 10.22
C ASN A 80 -2.45 -7.77 10.04
N TYR A 81 -1.90 -8.39 11.06
CA TYR A 81 -1.68 -9.83 11.07
C TYR A 81 -2.00 -10.44 12.42
N ALA A 82 -2.33 -11.71 12.42
CA ALA A 82 -2.51 -12.53 13.59
C ALA A 82 -1.92 -13.92 13.38
N LEU A 83 -1.36 -14.49 14.45
CA LEU A 83 -0.94 -15.89 14.47
C LEU A 83 -2.07 -16.71 15.06
N ILE A 84 -2.56 -17.68 14.30
CA ILE A 84 -3.66 -18.57 14.67
C ILE A 84 -3.11 -19.98 14.78
N ASP A 85 -3.21 -20.58 15.97
CA ASP A 85 -2.89 -21.97 16.17
C ASP A 85 -4.14 -22.83 15.87
N GLU A 86 -4.17 -23.46 14.70
CA GLU A 86 -5.18 -24.47 14.30
C GLU A 86 -4.69 -25.87 14.67
N PRO A 87 -5.56 -26.89 14.77
CA PRO A 87 -5.14 -28.25 15.05
C PRO A 87 -4.10 -28.76 14.05
N GLY A 88 -2.88 -28.95 14.52
CA GLY A 88 -1.76 -29.49 13.73
C GLY A 88 -1.04 -28.51 12.82
N ARG A 89 -1.41 -27.23 12.80
CA ARG A 89 -0.73 -26.19 12.00
C ARG A 89 -0.85 -24.79 12.61
N ARG A 90 0.12 -23.95 12.32
CA ARG A 90 0.11 -22.53 12.64
C ARG A 90 -0.10 -21.70 11.37
N VAL A 91 -1.10 -20.85 11.40
CA VAL A 91 -1.47 -19.98 10.29
C VAL A 91 -1.10 -18.54 10.62
N LEU A 92 -0.37 -17.89 9.73
CA LEU A 92 -0.23 -16.44 9.72
C LEU A 92 -1.41 -15.87 8.92
N ALA A 93 -2.40 -15.34 9.61
CA ALA A 93 -3.51 -14.65 8.97
C ALA A 93 -3.13 -13.17 8.77
N VAL A 94 -3.09 -12.74 7.52
CA VAL A 94 -2.92 -11.33 7.13
C VAL A 94 -4.30 -10.77 6.82
N ASP A 95 -4.74 -9.83 7.64
CA ASP A 95 -6.01 -9.11 7.50
C ASP A 95 -5.75 -7.83 6.72
N ALA A 96 -6.13 -7.82 5.44
CA ALA A 96 -5.90 -6.72 4.51
C ALA A 96 -7.23 -6.17 4.01
N VAL A 97 -7.72 -5.12 4.67
CA VAL A 97 -8.99 -4.49 4.34
C VAL A 97 -8.81 -3.50 3.20
N GLU A 98 -9.44 -3.79 2.06
CA GLU A 98 -9.40 -2.94 0.88
C GLU A 98 -10.11 -1.60 1.11
N LYS A 99 -9.57 -0.52 0.53
CA LYS A 99 -10.20 0.80 0.56
C LYS A 99 -11.60 0.77 -0.04
N SER A 100 -12.58 1.28 0.70
CA SER A 100 -13.98 1.29 0.28
C SER A 100 -14.23 2.22 -0.92
N TRP A 101 -13.42 3.26 -1.11
CA TRP A 101 -13.49 4.21 -2.23
C TRP A 101 -12.62 3.82 -3.45
N GLY A 102 -11.78 2.78 -3.33
CA GLY A 102 -11.10 2.18 -4.47
C GLY A 102 -12.04 1.26 -5.25
N PRO A 103 -11.68 0.82 -6.42
CA PRO A 103 -10.43 0.99 -7.17
C PRO A 103 -10.41 2.22 -8.10
N ASP A 104 -11.43 3.06 -8.08
CA ASP A 104 -11.61 4.14 -9.04
C ASP A 104 -11.16 5.47 -8.44
N TYR A 105 -10.23 6.14 -9.13
CA TYR A 105 -9.68 7.43 -8.69
C TYR A 105 -9.90 8.49 -9.74
N VAL A 106 -10.46 9.63 -9.32
CA VAL A 106 -10.55 10.83 -10.13
C VAL A 106 -9.67 11.90 -9.49
N ARG A 107 -8.84 12.54 -10.29
CA ARG A 107 -7.98 13.65 -9.87
C ARG A 107 -8.20 14.84 -10.79
N PHE A 108 -8.26 16.03 -10.21
CA PHE A 108 -8.31 17.29 -10.92
C PHE A 108 -7.05 18.08 -10.62
N GLY A 109 -6.56 18.81 -11.62
CA GLY A 109 -5.39 19.67 -11.51
C GLY A 109 -5.62 20.99 -12.22
N ILE A 110 -5.09 22.06 -11.63
CA ILE A 110 -5.05 23.40 -12.23
C ILE A 110 -3.59 23.82 -12.24
N GLY A 111 -3.08 24.14 -13.41
CA GLY A 111 -1.76 24.73 -13.62
C GLY A 111 -1.90 26.20 -14.03
N LEU A 112 -1.20 27.08 -13.31
CA LEU A 112 -1.10 28.48 -13.66
C LEU A 112 0.37 28.83 -13.87
N SER A 113 0.67 29.51 -14.95
CA SER A 113 2.02 29.95 -15.29
C SER A 113 1.96 31.39 -15.80
N SER A 114 2.95 32.20 -15.43
CA SER A 114 3.09 33.59 -15.91
C SER A 114 4.53 33.81 -16.34
N ASP A 115 4.67 34.36 -17.54
CA ASP A 115 5.94 34.81 -18.08
C ASP A 115 6.02 36.33 -18.01
N PHE A 116 6.85 36.86 -17.14
CA PHE A 116 7.01 38.29 -16.93
C PHE A 116 7.74 38.97 -18.10
N SER A 117 8.50 38.23 -18.90
CA SER A 117 9.23 38.76 -20.04
C SER A 117 8.29 39.07 -21.24
N SER A 118 7.32 38.21 -21.43
CA SER A 118 6.31 38.30 -22.49
C SER A 118 4.97 38.91 -22.04
N GLN A 119 4.83 39.21 -20.73
CA GLN A 119 3.58 39.66 -20.09
C GLN A 119 2.39 38.72 -20.37
N SER A 120 2.67 37.44 -20.52
CA SER A 120 1.67 36.42 -20.85
C SER A 120 1.39 35.53 -19.64
N SER A 121 0.10 35.23 -19.43
CA SER A 121 -0.34 34.30 -18.42
C SER A 121 -1.04 33.10 -19.08
N PHE A 122 -0.73 31.91 -18.62
CA PHE A 122 -1.24 30.67 -19.17
C PHE A 122 -1.92 29.87 -18.08
N PHE A 123 -2.95 29.13 -18.46
CA PHE A 123 -3.58 28.15 -17.56
C PHE A 123 -3.69 26.79 -18.24
N ASN A 124 -3.72 25.76 -17.44
CA ASN A 124 -4.06 24.39 -17.82
C ASN A 124 -5.03 23.81 -16.81
N LEU A 125 -6.06 23.15 -17.29
CA LEU A 125 -6.98 22.36 -16.49
C LEU A 125 -6.76 20.89 -16.87
N ALA A 126 -6.56 20.03 -15.89
CA ALA A 126 -6.37 18.61 -16.11
C ALA A 126 -7.37 17.80 -15.28
N ALA A 127 -7.82 16.70 -15.84
CA ALA A 127 -8.58 15.68 -15.15
C ALA A 127 -8.01 14.32 -15.51
N SER A 128 -7.88 13.44 -14.53
CA SER A 128 -7.48 12.06 -14.77
C SER A 128 -8.40 11.10 -14.04
N TYR A 129 -8.69 9.98 -14.69
CA TYR A 129 -9.41 8.85 -14.15
C TYR A 129 -8.53 7.63 -14.19
N ARG A 130 -8.40 6.93 -13.07
CA ARG A 130 -7.68 5.66 -12.98
C ARG A 130 -8.57 4.63 -12.32
N LYS A 131 -8.71 3.48 -12.99
CA LYS A 131 -9.31 2.26 -12.45
C LYS A 131 -8.21 1.24 -12.21
N THR A 132 -8.19 0.61 -11.03
CA THR A 132 -7.25 -0.45 -10.67
C THR A 132 -8.00 -1.77 -10.44
N TRP A 133 -7.28 -2.87 -10.37
CA TRP A 133 -7.84 -4.21 -10.14
C TRP A 133 -8.97 -4.58 -11.10
N ILE A 134 -8.76 -4.32 -12.41
CA ILE A 134 -9.70 -4.69 -13.47
C ILE A 134 -9.81 -6.21 -13.59
N ASN A 135 -8.72 -6.91 -13.27
CA ASN A 135 -8.66 -8.37 -13.20
C ASN A 135 -7.84 -8.83 -11.99
N SER A 136 -7.75 -10.15 -11.78
CA SER A 136 -7.06 -10.78 -10.65
C SER A 136 -5.53 -10.56 -10.62
N LEU A 137 -4.92 -10.10 -11.70
CA LEU A 137 -3.50 -9.75 -11.76
C LEU A 137 -3.22 -8.26 -11.48
N GLY A 138 -4.26 -7.47 -11.14
CA GLY A 138 -4.07 -6.06 -10.82
C GLY A 138 -4.00 -5.12 -12.03
N ALA A 139 -4.56 -5.50 -13.18
CA ALA A 139 -4.61 -4.61 -14.33
C ALA A 139 -5.23 -3.26 -13.99
N SER A 140 -4.70 -2.19 -14.60
CA SER A 140 -5.20 -0.84 -14.38
C SER A 140 -5.34 -0.06 -15.69
N TRP A 141 -6.29 0.86 -15.69
CA TRP A 141 -6.54 1.76 -16.83
C TRP A 141 -6.53 3.20 -16.35
N ARG A 142 -5.66 3.99 -16.95
CA ARG A 142 -5.50 5.41 -16.66
C ARG A 142 -5.83 6.24 -17.90
N ASN A 143 -6.68 7.22 -17.71
CA ASN A 143 -7.02 8.21 -18.73
C ASN A 143 -6.73 9.61 -18.20
N MET A 144 -6.24 10.49 -19.04
CA MET A 144 -5.97 11.87 -18.70
C MET A 144 -6.39 12.80 -19.84
N VAL A 145 -7.02 13.90 -19.46
CA VAL A 145 -7.32 15.00 -20.38
C VAL A 145 -6.78 16.29 -19.78
N GLN A 146 -6.24 17.14 -20.64
CA GLN A 146 -5.77 18.48 -20.27
C GLN A 146 -6.19 19.47 -21.33
N PHE A 147 -6.64 20.64 -20.91
CA PHE A 147 -7.03 21.75 -21.75
C PHE A 147 -6.41 23.05 -21.25
N GLY A 148 -6.07 23.95 -22.18
CA GLY A 148 -5.52 25.27 -21.88
C GLY A 148 -4.39 25.63 -22.82
N PHE A 149 -3.28 26.09 -22.26
CA PHE A 149 -2.09 26.40 -23.04
C PHE A 149 -1.57 25.20 -23.84
N SER A 150 -1.64 24.00 -23.22
CA SER A 150 -1.39 22.75 -23.93
C SER A 150 -2.59 21.81 -23.78
N ASN A 151 -2.97 21.19 -24.88
CA ASN A 151 -4.04 20.17 -24.88
C ASN A 151 -3.41 18.80 -24.96
N LEU A 152 -3.89 17.89 -24.12
CA LEU A 152 -3.42 16.50 -24.06
C LEU A 152 -4.61 15.57 -23.83
N ILE A 153 -4.63 14.48 -24.55
CA ILE A 153 -5.47 13.32 -24.26
C ILE A 153 -4.50 12.13 -24.21
N ALA A 154 -4.51 11.40 -23.09
CA ALA A 154 -3.68 10.23 -22.94
C ALA A 154 -4.48 9.10 -22.30
N SER A 155 -4.21 7.88 -22.74
CA SER A 155 -4.81 6.66 -22.19
C SER A 155 -3.73 5.59 -22.11
N GLU A 156 -3.65 4.91 -20.98
CA GLU A 156 -2.71 3.82 -20.72
C GLU A 156 -3.45 2.66 -20.08
N PHE A 157 -3.29 1.48 -20.65
CA PHE A 157 -3.77 0.25 -20.05
C PHE A 157 -2.56 -0.57 -19.59
N TYR A 158 -2.45 -0.79 -18.29
CA TYR A 158 -1.38 -1.57 -17.68
C TYR A 158 -1.90 -2.97 -17.35
N GLN A 159 -1.22 -4.01 -17.84
CA GLN A 159 -1.57 -5.41 -17.63
C GLN A 159 -0.36 -6.20 -17.13
N PRO A 160 -0.30 -6.54 -15.83
CA PRO A 160 0.63 -7.55 -15.35
C PRO A 160 0.36 -8.90 -16.01
N LEU A 161 1.42 -9.66 -16.28
CA LEU A 161 1.34 -11.00 -16.88
C LEU A 161 1.56 -12.11 -15.84
N ASP A 162 2.08 -11.77 -14.67
CA ASP A 162 2.27 -12.66 -13.52
C ASP A 162 1.85 -11.99 -12.20
N VAL A 163 1.76 -12.76 -11.13
CA VAL A 163 1.35 -12.28 -9.79
C VAL A 163 2.44 -11.46 -9.09
N GLU A 164 3.69 -11.61 -9.51
CA GLU A 164 4.87 -10.92 -8.97
C GLU A 164 5.11 -9.57 -9.66
N ASP A 165 4.28 -9.23 -10.67
CA ASP A 165 4.42 -8.02 -11.51
C ASP A 165 5.80 -7.87 -12.15
N THR A 166 6.45 -9.03 -12.45
CA THR A 166 7.78 -9.08 -13.07
C THR A 166 7.70 -8.73 -14.56
N TYR A 167 6.64 -9.21 -15.22
CA TYR A 167 6.37 -8.96 -16.64
C TYR A 167 5.02 -8.26 -16.80
N PHE A 168 5.00 -7.26 -17.65
CA PHE A 168 3.78 -6.50 -17.93
C PHE A 168 3.73 -6.00 -19.38
N VAL A 169 2.54 -5.61 -19.82
CA VAL A 169 2.30 -4.90 -21.08
C VAL A 169 1.56 -3.59 -20.75
N ALA A 170 2.03 -2.48 -21.32
CA ALA A 170 1.47 -1.16 -21.07
C ALA A 170 1.26 -0.36 -22.38
N PRO A 171 0.28 -0.75 -23.24
CA PRO A 171 -0.08 0.06 -24.40
C PRO A 171 -0.60 1.43 -23.96
N ASN A 172 -0.17 2.47 -24.66
CA ASN A 172 -0.58 3.85 -24.41
C ASN A 172 -0.78 4.63 -25.71
N ILE A 173 -1.57 5.70 -25.64
CA ILE A 173 -1.85 6.67 -26.70
C ILE A 173 -1.59 8.06 -26.17
#